data_c3fd69ca294fe0d884d0d8ef307d2b10
#
_entry.id   c3fd69ca294fe0d884d0d8ef307d2b10
#
_cell.length_a   1.000
_cell.length_b   1.000
_cell.length_c   1.000
_cell.angle_alpha   90.00
_cell.angle_beta   90.00
_cell.angle_gamma   90.00
#
_symmetry.space_group_name_H-M   'P 1'
#
loop_
_entity.id
_entity.type
_entity.pdbx_description
1 polymer ?
#
loop_
_entity_poly.entity_id
_entity_poly.type
_entity_poly.pdbx_seq_one_letter_code
_entity_poly.pdbx_strand_id
1 'polypeptide(L)'
;GEAELKYLRDNIYIGGYGIRSEKESYDWMASEFDMNIIPLELTDPYNYHLDCTIFPLTRESIIVATEAFTKQEIKQLENVAELIPISIEQAHTGLCNSVRVNNYILNASDIDFLSKRSEDYRLEKSKNIRLEDIAGQNGMEVCYFNMEEYLKGGGLLSCTVLHMNHHSFTKDLL
;
A
#
# COMPACT_ATOMS: atom_id res chain seq x y z
N GLY A 1 -0.40 4.95 -13.20
CA GLY A 1 -0.95 5.07 -11.85
C GLY A 1 0.11 4.77 -10.79
N GLU A 2 -0.25 4.87 -9.55
CA GLU A 2 0.67 4.65 -8.42
C GLU A 2 0.74 3.19 -7.96
N ALA A 3 0.22 2.26 -8.73
CA ALA A 3 0.18 0.86 -8.34
C ALA A 3 1.57 0.24 -8.17
N GLU A 4 2.54 0.66 -9.02
CA GLU A 4 3.89 0.10 -9.04
C GLU A 4 4.97 1.04 -8.50
N LEU A 5 4.67 2.32 -8.32
CA LEU A 5 5.63 3.31 -7.82
C LEU A 5 4.99 4.12 -6.72
N LYS A 6 5.46 3.94 -5.50
CA LYS A 6 4.96 4.62 -4.30
C LYS A 6 5.95 5.68 -3.84
N TYR A 7 5.46 6.90 -3.65
CA TYR A 7 6.21 7.97 -3.00
C TYR A 7 6.30 7.74 -1.50
N LEU A 8 7.46 7.91 -0.91
CA LEU A 8 7.65 7.89 0.54
C LEU A 8 7.89 9.30 1.09
N ARG A 9 8.99 9.93 0.69
CA ARG A 9 9.36 11.31 1.08
C ARG A 9 10.48 11.83 0.19
N ASP A 10 10.64 13.14 0.14
CA ASP A 10 11.71 13.83 -0.57
C ASP A 10 11.86 13.33 -2.02
N ASN A 11 12.95 12.65 -2.36
CA ASN A 11 13.13 11.96 -3.63
C ASN A 11 13.12 10.41 -3.46
N ILE A 12 12.65 9.89 -2.33
CA ILE A 12 12.64 8.45 -2.05
C ILE A 12 11.30 7.84 -2.48
N TYR A 13 11.39 6.83 -3.32
CA TYR A 13 10.28 6.06 -3.85
C TYR A 13 10.51 4.56 -3.67
N ILE A 14 9.44 3.77 -3.72
CA ILE A 14 9.47 2.32 -3.70
C ILE A 14 8.85 1.85 -5.01
N GLY A 15 9.55 0.98 -5.75
CA GLY A 15 9.12 0.49 -7.06
C GLY A 15 8.99 -1.02 -7.10
N GLY A 16 7.83 -1.54 -7.54
CA GLY A 16 7.60 -2.97 -7.74
C GLY A 16 7.95 -3.38 -9.18
N TYR A 17 8.68 -4.47 -9.38
CA TYR A 17 9.02 -5.00 -10.70
C TYR A 17 8.85 -6.52 -10.76
N GLY A 18 8.89 -7.09 -11.96
CA GLY A 18 8.86 -8.53 -12.23
C GLY A 18 7.61 -8.96 -12.99
N ILE A 19 6.40 -8.71 -12.49
CA ILE A 19 5.16 -9.16 -13.15
C ILE A 19 4.63 -8.12 -14.14
N ARG A 20 4.60 -6.85 -13.76
CA ARG A 20 3.99 -5.76 -14.55
C ARG A 20 4.96 -4.69 -15.02
N SER A 21 6.07 -4.55 -14.35
CA SER A 21 7.08 -3.52 -14.63
C SER A 21 8.47 -4.13 -14.74
N GLU A 22 9.30 -3.52 -15.58
CA GLU A 22 10.69 -3.90 -15.75
C GLU A 22 11.57 -3.08 -14.80
N LYS A 23 12.58 -3.71 -14.18
CA LYS A 23 13.48 -3.04 -13.25
C LYS A 23 14.25 -1.90 -13.89
N GLU A 24 14.64 -2.06 -15.15
CA GLU A 24 15.39 -1.09 -15.94
C GLU A 24 14.63 0.24 -16.12
N SER A 25 13.29 0.21 -16.03
CA SER A 25 12.47 1.42 -16.07
C SER A 25 12.76 2.34 -14.89
N TYR A 26 13.08 1.77 -13.73
CA TYR A 26 13.41 2.54 -12.53
C TYR A 26 14.80 3.17 -12.59
N ASP A 27 15.77 2.51 -13.24
CA ASP A 27 17.09 3.09 -13.47
C ASP A 27 17.00 4.32 -14.35
N TRP A 28 16.17 4.24 -15.40
CA TRP A 28 15.87 5.39 -16.27
C TRP A 28 15.16 6.51 -15.52
N MET A 29 14.11 6.20 -14.75
CA MET A 29 13.37 7.19 -13.97
C MET A 29 14.24 7.87 -12.92
N ALA A 30 15.11 7.11 -12.25
CA ALA A 30 16.04 7.63 -11.25
C ALA A 30 17.00 8.65 -11.87
N SER A 31 17.49 8.37 -13.09
CA SER A 31 18.39 9.26 -13.82
C SER A 31 17.71 10.53 -14.33
N GLU A 32 16.51 10.40 -14.91
CA GLU A 32 15.80 11.53 -15.54
C GLU A 32 15.12 12.47 -14.54
N PHE A 33 14.66 11.94 -13.39
CA PHE A 33 13.80 12.67 -12.46
C PHE A 33 14.42 12.87 -11.07
N ASP A 34 15.72 12.59 -10.91
CA ASP A 34 16.42 12.66 -9.60
C ASP A 34 15.69 11.89 -8.49
N MET A 35 15.22 10.67 -8.83
CA MET A 35 14.50 9.82 -7.92
C MET A 35 15.44 8.77 -7.31
N ASN A 36 15.33 8.53 -6.01
CA ASN A 36 15.95 7.40 -5.33
C ASN A 36 14.90 6.29 -5.18
N ILE A 37 14.90 5.34 -6.10
CA ILE A 37 13.89 4.28 -6.16
C ILE A 37 14.46 3.01 -5.54
N ILE A 38 13.74 2.44 -4.54
CA ILE A 38 14.05 1.15 -3.94
C ILE A 38 13.27 0.08 -4.72
N PRO A 39 13.94 -0.74 -5.56
CA PRO A 39 13.28 -1.74 -6.36
C PRO A 39 12.98 -2.99 -5.53
N LEU A 40 11.75 -3.50 -5.61
CA LEU A 40 11.28 -4.72 -4.95
C LEU A 40 10.70 -5.69 -5.99
N GLU A 41 11.08 -6.95 -5.90
CA GLU A 41 10.62 -7.98 -6.83
C GLU A 41 9.24 -8.52 -6.43
N LEU A 42 8.29 -8.48 -7.36
CA LEU A 42 6.95 -9.04 -7.21
C LEU A 42 6.88 -10.38 -7.91
N THR A 43 6.77 -11.46 -7.14
CA THR A 43 6.77 -12.84 -7.64
C THR A 43 5.41 -13.55 -7.46
N ASP A 44 4.55 -13.01 -6.60
CA ASP A 44 3.24 -13.59 -6.31
C ASP A 44 2.20 -13.10 -7.33
N PRO A 45 1.57 -13.99 -8.12
CA PRO A 45 0.57 -13.60 -9.09
C PRO A 45 -0.72 -13.02 -8.50
N TYR A 46 -0.97 -13.19 -7.21
CA TYR A 46 -2.10 -12.57 -6.50
C TYR A 46 -1.76 -11.15 -6.04
N ASN A 47 -0.50 -10.91 -5.68
CA ASN A 47 0.01 -9.60 -5.30
C ASN A 47 0.86 -9.01 -6.43
N TYR A 48 0.29 -8.94 -7.62
CA TYR A 48 0.98 -8.60 -8.86
C TYR A 48 1.31 -7.11 -9.04
N HIS A 49 0.84 -6.24 -8.14
CA HIS A 49 1.20 -4.84 -8.05
C HIS A 49 1.76 -4.51 -6.66
N LEU A 50 2.62 -3.52 -6.58
CA LEU A 50 3.24 -3.10 -5.32
C LEU A 50 2.20 -2.64 -4.29
N ASP A 51 1.13 -1.97 -4.72
CA ASP A 51 0.05 -1.49 -3.85
C ASP A 51 -0.80 -2.60 -3.22
N CYS A 52 -0.59 -3.86 -3.60
CA CYS A 52 -1.16 -5.01 -2.90
C CYS A 52 -0.43 -5.30 -1.58
N THR A 53 0.88 -5.01 -1.51
CA THR A 53 1.77 -5.45 -0.43
C THR A 53 2.41 -4.31 0.36
N ILE A 54 2.40 -3.09 -0.17
CA ILE A 54 3.03 -1.91 0.43
C ILE A 54 2.10 -0.71 0.42
N PHE A 55 2.02 -0.04 1.57
CA PHE A 55 1.36 1.24 1.71
C PHE A 55 2.21 2.20 2.56
N PRO A 56 2.83 3.23 1.97
CA PRO A 56 3.48 4.31 2.72
C PRO A 56 2.45 5.05 3.56
N LEU A 57 2.51 4.86 4.88
CA LEU A 57 1.53 5.43 5.82
C LEU A 57 1.88 6.86 6.19
N THR A 58 3.15 7.09 6.51
CA THR A 58 3.71 8.41 6.82
C THR A 58 5.03 8.60 6.06
N ARG A 59 5.67 9.74 6.22
CA ARG A 59 7.05 9.94 5.71
C ARG A 59 8.07 9.00 6.35
N GLU A 60 7.76 8.48 7.53
CA GLU A 60 8.67 7.69 8.37
C GLU A 60 8.25 6.23 8.51
N SER A 61 7.06 5.84 8.04
CA SER A 61 6.53 4.49 8.25
C SER A 61 5.82 3.92 7.03
N ILE A 62 5.93 2.60 6.88
CA ILE A 62 5.38 1.82 5.76
C ILE A 62 4.63 0.61 6.32
N ILE A 63 3.37 0.43 5.93
CA ILE A 63 2.68 -0.85 6.12
C ILE A 63 3.17 -1.80 5.03
N VAL A 64 3.60 -3.00 5.41
CA VAL A 64 4.21 -3.95 4.48
C VAL A 64 3.90 -5.40 4.81
N ALA A 65 3.55 -6.19 3.80
CA ALA A 65 3.48 -7.64 3.88
C ALA A 65 4.91 -8.22 3.78
N THR A 66 5.60 -8.33 4.90
CA THR A 66 7.03 -8.69 4.93
C THR A 66 7.34 -10.06 4.34
N GLU A 67 6.37 -10.98 4.36
CA GLU A 67 6.49 -12.32 3.79
C GLU A 67 6.56 -12.33 2.25
N ALA A 68 6.12 -11.23 1.61
CA ALA A 68 6.17 -11.09 0.15
C ALA A 68 7.56 -10.80 -0.39
N PHE A 69 8.52 -10.45 0.46
CA PHE A 69 9.82 -9.93 0.07
C PHE A 69 10.97 -10.71 0.70
N THR A 70 12.13 -10.66 0.06
CA THR A 70 13.38 -11.24 0.59
C THR A 70 13.89 -10.47 1.80
N LYS A 71 14.69 -11.12 2.64
CA LYS A 71 15.32 -10.45 3.80
C LYS A 71 16.18 -9.24 3.40
N GLN A 72 16.77 -9.28 2.20
CA GLN A 72 17.58 -8.17 1.69
C GLN A 72 16.73 -6.97 1.34
N GLU A 73 15.58 -7.19 0.68
CA GLU A 73 14.62 -6.13 0.33
C GLU A 73 13.99 -5.51 1.58
N ILE A 74 13.60 -6.34 2.56
CA ILE A 74 13.11 -5.84 3.85
C ILE A 74 14.15 -4.95 4.52
N LYS A 75 15.42 -5.35 4.53
CA LYS A 75 16.50 -4.53 5.09
C LYS A 75 16.71 -3.22 4.33
N GLN A 76 16.46 -3.18 3.03
CA GLN A 76 16.49 -1.93 2.25
C GLN A 76 15.37 -0.99 2.68
N LEU A 77 14.16 -1.52 2.92
CA LEU A 77 13.03 -0.72 3.43
C LEU A 77 13.30 -0.21 4.85
N GLU A 78 13.85 -1.04 5.75
CA GLU A 78 14.22 -0.66 7.12
C GLU A 78 15.23 0.49 7.17
N ASN A 79 16.08 0.64 6.15
CA ASN A 79 17.04 1.75 6.09
C ASN A 79 16.35 3.11 5.81
N VAL A 80 15.13 3.11 5.31
CA VAL A 80 14.43 4.34 4.88
C VAL A 80 13.16 4.62 5.69
N ALA A 81 12.57 3.62 6.36
CA ALA A 81 11.35 3.80 7.13
C ALA A 81 11.21 2.75 8.23
N GLU A 82 10.38 3.06 9.22
CA GLU A 82 9.84 2.09 10.17
C GLU A 82 8.85 1.17 9.44
N LEU A 83 8.97 -0.14 9.62
CA LEU A 83 8.07 -1.10 9.01
C LEU A 83 6.97 -1.50 9.97
N ILE A 84 5.72 -1.38 9.52
CA ILE A 84 4.54 -1.89 10.21
C ILE A 84 4.14 -3.20 9.50
N PRO A 85 4.52 -4.36 10.06
CA PRO A 85 4.29 -5.63 9.39
C PRO A 85 2.83 -6.04 9.41
N ILE A 86 2.37 -6.59 8.29
CA ILE A 86 1.10 -7.30 8.15
C ILE A 86 1.36 -8.68 7.56
N SER A 87 0.40 -9.60 7.72
CA SER A 87 0.50 -10.92 7.08
C SER A 87 0.13 -10.86 5.60
N ILE A 88 0.55 -11.86 4.84
CA ILE A 88 0.18 -11.99 3.43
C ILE A 88 -1.35 -12.14 3.25
N GLU A 89 -2.03 -12.78 4.20
CA GLU A 89 -3.50 -12.88 4.19
C GLU A 89 -4.16 -11.50 4.32
N GLN A 90 -3.63 -10.62 5.16
CA GLN A 90 -4.11 -9.25 5.29
C GLN A 90 -3.83 -8.42 4.02
N ALA A 91 -2.71 -8.66 3.35
CA ALA A 91 -2.42 -8.07 2.05
C ALA A 91 -3.44 -8.50 0.99
N HIS A 92 -3.76 -9.80 0.92
CA HIS A 92 -4.78 -10.34 0.00
C HIS A 92 -6.17 -9.75 0.19
N THR A 93 -6.52 -9.26 1.40
CA THR A 93 -7.79 -8.55 1.62
C THR A 93 -7.74 -7.08 1.19
N GLY A 94 -6.64 -6.62 0.60
CA GLY A 94 -6.49 -5.26 0.10
C GLY A 94 -6.15 -4.22 1.16
N LEU A 95 -5.57 -4.62 2.31
CA LEU A 95 -5.20 -3.68 3.36
C LEU A 95 -4.24 -2.61 2.86
N CYS A 96 -3.21 -2.98 2.10
CA CYS A 96 -2.24 -2.05 1.52
C CYS A 96 -2.80 -1.24 0.35
N ASN A 97 -3.91 -1.68 -0.28
CA ASN A 97 -4.53 -0.94 -1.37
C ASN A 97 -5.31 0.28 -0.86
N SER A 98 -4.62 1.11 -0.12
CA SER A 98 -5.10 2.29 0.58
C SER A 98 -4.57 3.57 -0.03
N VAL A 99 -5.28 4.67 0.24
CA VAL A 99 -4.89 6.02 -0.16
C VAL A 99 -4.90 6.91 1.07
N ARG A 100 -3.82 7.65 1.30
CA ARG A 100 -3.76 8.64 2.37
C ARG A 100 -4.14 10.03 1.88
N VAL A 101 -5.02 10.69 2.62
CA VAL A 101 -5.38 12.10 2.40
C VAL A 101 -5.37 12.81 3.76
N ASN A 102 -4.34 13.60 4.03
CA ASN A 102 -4.10 14.23 5.34
C ASN A 102 -4.06 13.18 6.48
N ASN A 103 -5.01 13.28 7.43
CA ASN A 103 -5.18 12.35 8.54
C ASN A 103 -6.22 11.25 8.27
N TYR A 104 -6.62 11.06 7.03
CA TYR A 104 -7.52 9.99 6.63
C TYR A 104 -6.80 8.93 5.82
N ILE A 105 -7.11 7.67 6.11
CA ILE A 105 -6.79 6.52 5.27
C ILE A 105 -8.08 6.10 4.57
N LEU A 106 -8.07 6.14 3.26
CA LEU A 106 -9.17 5.67 2.43
C LEU A 106 -8.87 4.23 2.03
N ASN A 107 -9.80 3.31 2.27
CA ASN A 107 -9.65 1.90 1.90
C ASN A 107 -10.98 1.34 1.39
N ALA A 108 -10.92 0.23 0.66
CA ALA A 108 -12.12 -0.48 0.23
C ALA A 108 -12.64 -1.38 1.36
N SER A 109 -13.96 -1.42 1.54
CA SER A 109 -14.62 -2.44 2.36
C SER A 109 -16.05 -2.70 1.87
N ASP A 110 -16.40 -3.98 1.83
CA ASP A 110 -17.72 -4.47 1.49
C ASP A 110 -18.42 -5.17 2.68
N ILE A 111 -17.91 -4.97 3.90
CA ILE A 111 -18.32 -5.67 5.11
C ILE A 111 -19.84 -5.64 5.36
N ASP A 112 -20.51 -4.55 4.99
CA ASP A 112 -21.94 -4.38 5.18
C ASP A 112 -22.79 -5.25 4.23
N PHE A 113 -22.20 -5.76 3.17
CA PHE A 113 -22.85 -6.61 2.16
C PHE A 113 -22.53 -8.08 2.35
N LEU A 114 -21.57 -8.43 3.21
CA LEU A 114 -21.15 -9.80 3.48
C LEU A 114 -22.02 -10.47 4.55
N SER A 115 -22.26 -11.77 4.36
CA SER A 115 -22.92 -12.57 5.41
C SER A 115 -22.03 -12.67 6.66
N LYS A 116 -22.53 -12.27 7.83
CA LYS A 116 -21.80 -12.33 9.11
C LYS A 116 -21.27 -13.73 9.48
N ARG A 117 -21.73 -14.77 8.79
CA ARG A 117 -21.30 -16.17 9.00
C ARG A 117 -20.29 -16.64 7.97
N SER A 118 -20.00 -15.85 6.92
CA SER A 118 -19.05 -16.20 5.86
C SER A 118 -17.61 -16.03 6.34
N GLU A 119 -16.71 -16.72 5.66
CA GLU A 119 -15.26 -16.55 5.80
C GLU A 119 -14.86 -15.14 5.38
N ASP A 120 -15.39 -14.67 4.24
CA ASP A 120 -15.12 -13.36 3.68
C ASP A 120 -15.43 -12.25 4.69
N TYR A 121 -16.55 -12.34 5.42
CA TYR A 121 -16.87 -11.38 6.48
C TYR A 121 -15.80 -11.38 7.60
N ARG A 122 -15.29 -12.55 7.98
CA ARG A 122 -14.27 -12.64 9.04
C ARG A 122 -12.95 -12.03 8.59
N LEU A 123 -12.54 -12.31 7.36
CA LEU A 123 -11.33 -11.75 6.77
C LEU A 123 -11.43 -10.23 6.62
N GLU A 124 -12.54 -9.76 6.07
CA GLU A 124 -12.80 -8.34 5.87
C GLU A 124 -12.83 -7.57 7.20
N LYS A 125 -13.51 -8.13 8.20
CA LYS A 125 -13.54 -7.57 9.55
C LYS A 125 -12.16 -7.53 10.20
N SER A 126 -11.36 -8.57 10.04
CA SER A 126 -10.00 -8.64 10.56
C SER A 126 -9.10 -7.58 9.92
N LYS A 127 -9.22 -7.39 8.60
CA LYS A 127 -8.54 -6.30 7.86
C LYS A 127 -8.92 -4.94 8.41
N ASN A 128 -10.22 -4.66 8.53
CA ASN A 128 -10.71 -3.37 9.00
C ASN A 128 -10.19 -3.05 10.40
N ILE A 129 -10.32 -3.98 11.35
CA ILE A 129 -9.80 -3.82 12.72
C ILE A 129 -8.28 -3.52 12.68
N ARG A 130 -7.51 -4.27 11.91
CA ARG A 130 -6.06 -4.07 11.82
C ARG A 130 -5.71 -2.69 11.27
N LEU A 131 -6.40 -2.25 10.22
CA LEU A 131 -6.16 -0.94 9.62
C LEU A 131 -6.57 0.20 10.56
N GLU A 132 -7.69 0.06 11.26
CA GLU A 132 -8.16 1.01 12.28
C GLU A 132 -7.20 1.12 13.47
N ASP A 133 -6.65 0.00 13.94
CA ASP A 133 -5.64 -0.02 14.99
C ASP A 133 -4.36 0.72 14.57
N ILE A 134 -3.87 0.46 13.36
CA ILE A 134 -2.70 1.16 12.80
C ILE A 134 -3.00 2.65 12.65
N ALA A 135 -4.15 3.01 12.09
CA ALA A 135 -4.56 4.39 11.90
C ALA A 135 -4.64 5.14 13.23
N GLY A 136 -5.30 4.56 14.23
CA GLY A 136 -5.46 5.14 15.56
C GLY A 136 -4.13 5.39 16.28
N GLN A 137 -3.16 4.46 16.15
CA GLN A 137 -1.81 4.63 16.70
C GLN A 137 -1.03 5.78 16.03
N ASN A 138 -1.42 6.16 14.82
CA ASN A 138 -0.79 7.22 14.03
C ASN A 138 -1.62 8.51 13.96
N GLY A 139 -2.67 8.66 14.79
CA GLY A 139 -3.53 9.84 14.79
C GLY A 139 -4.36 10.03 13.53
N MET A 140 -4.68 8.93 12.86
CA MET A 140 -5.45 8.90 11.61
C MET A 140 -6.81 8.22 11.81
N GLU A 141 -7.72 8.46 10.88
CA GLU A 141 -9.02 7.83 10.79
C GLU A 141 -9.14 7.05 9.47
N VAL A 142 -9.90 5.94 9.48
CA VAL A 142 -10.14 5.16 8.28
C VAL A 142 -11.52 5.48 7.72
N CYS A 143 -11.60 5.72 6.40
CA CYS A 143 -12.83 5.85 5.65
C CYS A 143 -12.94 4.71 4.65
N TYR A 144 -14.04 3.97 4.70
CA TYR A 144 -14.28 2.83 3.82
C TYR A 144 -15.22 3.17 2.66
N PHE A 145 -14.94 2.56 1.52
CA PHE A 145 -15.74 2.69 0.30
C PHE A 145 -16.07 1.31 -0.26
N ASN A 146 -17.28 1.12 -0.73
CA ASN A 146 -17.60 -0.08 -1.48
C ASN A 146 -16.97 0.02 -2.87
N MET A 147 -16.09 -0.94 -3.18
CA MET A 147 -15.37 -1.04 -4.45
C MET A 147 -15.67 -2.36 -5.18
N GLU A 148 -16.77 -3.06 -4.82
CA GLU A 148 -17.11 -4.39 -5.35
C GLU A 148 -17.12 -4.44 -6.89
N GLU A 149 -17.67 -3.43 -7.54
CA GLU A 149 -17.74 -3.39 -9.00
C GLU A 149 -16.34 -3.20 -9.64
N TYR A 150 -15.47 -2.44 -8.99
CA TYR A 150 -14.08 -2.27 -9.45
C TYR A 150 -13.25 -3.52 -9.20
N LEU A 151 -13.50 -4.23 -8.11
CA LEU A 151 -12.83 -5.48 -7.78
C LEU A 151 -13.07 -6.57 -8.83
N LYS A 152 -14.26 -6.61 -9.46
CA LYS A 152 -14.55 -7.50 -10.59
C LYS A 152 -13.59 -7.29 -11.78
N GLY A 153 -13.07 -6.06 -11.93
CA GLY A 153 -12.04 -5.72 -12.90
C GLY A 153 -10.60 -5.85 -12.37
N GLY A 154 -10.42 -6.35 -11.15
CA GLY A 154 -9.11 -6.53 -10.52
C GLY A 154 -8.54 -5.24 -9.91
N GLY A 155 -9.34 -4.20 -9.69
CA GLY A 155 -8.92 -2.93 -9.12
C GLY A 155 -9.58 -2.62 -7.77
N LEU A 156 -8.81 -2.02 -6.87
CA LEU A 156 -9.30 -1.45 -5.62
C LEU A 156 -8.97 0.05 -5.58
N LEU A 157 -9.03 0.68 -4.41
CA LEU A 157 -9.01 2.13 -4.29
C LEU A 157 -7.68 2.75 -4.77
N SER A 158 -6.54 2.26 -4.32
CA SER A 158 -5.21 2.76 -4.73
C SER A 158 -4.99 2.62 -6.24
N CYS A 159 -5.51 1.55 -6.86
CA CYS A 159 -5.41 1.32 -8.31
C CYS A 159 -6.12 2.41 -9.13
N THR A 160 -7.10 3.10 -8.56
CA THR A 160 -7.91 4.11 -9.23
C THR A 160 -7.45 5.55 -8.98
N VAL A 161 -6.44 5.75 -8.14
CA VAL A 161 -5.96 7.06 -7.70
C VAL A 161 -4.57 7.35 -8.26
N LEU A 162 -4.32 8.61 -8.58
CA LEU A 162 -3.02 9.19 -8.85
C LEU A 162 -2.90 10.51 -8.08
N HIS A 163 -1.93 10.62 -7.20
CA HIS A 163 -1.64 11.89 -6.54
C HIS A 163 -0.98 12.86 -7.51
N MET A 164 -1.59 14.02 -7.71
CA MET A 164 -0.99 15.08 -8.52
C MET A 164 0.07 15.87 -7.73
N ASN A 165 0.05 15.77 -6.41
CA ASN A 165 1.05 16.30 -5.50
C ASN A 165 1.06 15.48 -4.20
N HIS A 166 2.12 15.59 -3.42
CA HIS A 166 2.28 14.84 -2.17
C HIS A 166 2.18 15.72 -0.92
N HIS A 167 1.38 16.78 -0.97
CA HIS A 167 1.20 17.70 0.18
C HIS A 167 0.67 17.01 1.44
N SER A 168 -0.17 15.97 1.28
CA SER A 168 -0.65 15.18 2.43
C SER A 168 0.47 14.48 3.20
N PHE A 169 1.60 14.20 2.56
CA PHE A 169 2.77 13.57 3.18
C PHE A 169 3.73 14.60 3.83
N THR A 170 3.57 15.88 3.55
CA THR A 170 4.47 16.94 4.05
C THR A 170 3.91 17.69 5.25
N LYS A 171 2.63 17.56 5.56
CA LYS A 171 2.04 18.13 6.77
C LYS A 171 2.30 17.20 7.95
N ASP A 172 2.98 17.71 8.95
CA ASP A 172 3.02 17.09 10.26
C ASP A 172 1.58 16.98 10.75
N LEU A 173 1.20 15.81 11.21
CA LEU A 173 -0.06 15.63 11.92
C LEU A 173 0.11 16.31 13.27
N LEU A 174 -0.53 17.45 13.45
CA LEU A 174 -0.57 18.19 14.72
C LEU A 174 -1.43 17.45 15.73
#